data_48409076855790244f0f95c71cd83f3f
#
_entry.id   48409076855790244f0f95c71cd83f3f
#
_cell.length_a   1.000
_cell.length_b   1.000
_cell.length_c   1.000
_cell.angle_alpha   90.00
_cell.angle_beta   90.00
_cell.angle_gamma   90.00
#
_symmetry.space_group_name_H-M   'P 1'
#
loop_
_entity.id
_entity.type
_entity.pdbx_description
1 polymer ?
#
loop_
_entity_poly.entity_id
_entity_poly.type
_entity_poly.pdbx_seq_one_letter_code
_entity_poly.pdbx_strand_id
1 'polypeptide(L)'
;MAEITNNYGLTYPEATDSVNVHGDIKKLADDVDDALASLDASNVRVKVINNSGSTIGAAKPVYAVGHTNNKTQIALFTSDLSDNKPFLGLTKTSLANGASGEVVVAGVLTNVNTSSFSVGELLYVDSSGSLTDTVIGGAIGIVAVSNPTTGVIVIQAKGNGTWGALKAGLA
;
A
#
# COMPACT_ATOMS: atom_id res chain seq x y z
N MET A 1 -5.88 -35.95 -9.19
CA MET A 1 -6.17 -34.48 -9.07
C MET A 1 -4.83 -33.82 -8.75
N ALA A 2 -4.37 -32.84 -9.55
CA ALA A 2 -3.07 -32.22 -9.30
C ALA A 2 -3.11 -31.42 -7.98
N GLU A 3 -2.06 -31.52 -7.17
CA GLU A 3 -1.91 -30.71 -5.97
C GLU A 3 -1.32 -29.32 -6.32
N ILE A 4 -1.49 -28.36 -5.41
CA ILE A 4 -0.95 -27.02 -5.55
C ILE A 4 0.05 -26.73 -4.43
N THR A 5 1.07 -25.91 -4.73
CA THR A 5 2.03 -25.49 -3.70
C THR A 5 1.38 -24.50 -2.71
N ASN A 6 1.71 -24.63 -1.41
CA ASN A 6 1.08 -23.85 -0.35
C ASN A 6 1.34 -22.34 -0.43
N ASN A 7 2.44 -21.89 -1.06
CA ASN A 7 2.84 -20.49 -1.04
C ASN A 7 2.36 -19.71 -2.27
N TYR A 8 2.39 -20.33 -3.45
CA TYR A 8 2.13 -19.64 -4.72
C TYR A 8 1.00 -20.28 -5.54
N GLY A 9 0.40 -21.36 -5.04
CA GLY A 9 -0.69 -22.05 -5.75
C GLY A 9 -0.26 -22.76 -7.04
N LEU A 10 1.05 -23.02 -7.21
CA LEU A 10 1.57 -23.70 -8.39
C LEU A 10 1.12 -25.16 -8.39
N THR A 11 0.68 -25.64 -9.54
CA THR A 11 0.28 -27.05 -9.73
C THR A 11 1.49 -27.93 -9.99
N TYR A 12 1.49 -29.14 -9.44
CA TYR A 12 2.47 -30.15 -9.77
C TYR A 12 1.78 -31.51 -9.99
N PRO A 13 2.34 -32.38 -10.84
CA PRO A 13 1.75 -33.70 -11.08
C PRO A 13 1.89 -34.61 -9.85
N GLU A 14 0.83 -35.36 -9.55
CA GLU A 14 0.87 -36.41 -8.54
C GLU A 14 1.37 -37.74 -9.13
N ALA A 15 1.82 -38.65 -8.29
CA ALA A 15 2.32 -39.95 -8.73
C ALA A 15 1.26 -40.82 -9.47
N THR A 16 -0.01 -40.45 -9.35
CA THR A 16 -1.16 -41.11 -9.99
C THR A 16 -1.60 -40.43 -11.28
N ASP A 17 -1.05 -39.28 -11.61
CA ASP A 17 -1.41 -38.59 -12.83
C ASP A 17 -0.82 -39.29 -14.05
N SER A 18 -1.53 -39.23 -15.18
CA SER A 18 -0.99 -39.74 -16.45
C SER A 18 0.21 -38.91 -16.85
N VAL A 19 1.31 -39.57 -17.22
CA VAL A 19 2.56 -38.90 -17.61
C VAL A 19 2.35 -38.07 -18.88
N ASN A 20 2.19 -36.75 -18.71
CA ASN A 20 2.20 -35.77 -19.78
C ASN A 20 3.25 -34.69 -19.50
N VAL A 21 4.51 -35.09 -19.49
CA VAL A 21 5.64 -34.26 -19.10
C VAL A 21 5.66 -32.89 -19.82
N HIS A 22 5.29 -32.87 -21.10
CA HIS A 22 5.25 -31.61 -21.86
C HIS A 22 4.14 -30.67 -21.37
N GLY A 23 2.94 -31.21 -21.16
CA GLY A 23 1.80 -30.42 -20.64
C GLY A 23 2.02 -29.94 -19.23
N ASP A 24 2.61 -30.79 -18.38
CA ASP A 24 2.87 -30.48 -16.98
C ASP A 24 3.95 -29.40 -16.83
N ILE A 25 5.03 -29.47 -17.61
CA ILE A 25 6.09 -28.43 -17.64
C ILE A 25 5.52 -27.12 -18.18
N LYS A 26 4.71 -27.18 -19.26
CA LYS A 26 4.09 -25.97 -19.79
C LYS A 26 3.18 -25.31 -18.74
N LYS A 27 2.35 -26.08 -18.07
CA LYS A 27 1.46 -25.57 -17.04
C LYS A 27 2.23 -24.95 -15.88
N LEU A 28 3.31 -25.59 -15.43
CA LEU A 28 4.16 -25.04 -14.38
C LEU A 28 4.80 -23.72 -14.82
N ALA A 29 5.25 -23.62 -16.07
CA ALA A 29 5.81 -22.39 -16.61
C ALA A 29 4.75 -21.27 -16.66
N ASP A 30 3.54 -21.56 -17.16
CA ASP A 30 2.43 -20.61 -17.20
C ASP A 30 2.06 -20.15 -15.76
N ASP A 31 1.99 -21.06 -14.79
CA ASP A 31 1.70 -20.75 -13.39
C ASP A 31 2.80 -19.85 -12.74
N VAL A 32 4.08 -20.06 -13.12
CA VAL A 32 5.20 -19.22 -12.68
C VAL A 32 5.12 -17.84 -13.32
N ASP A 33 4.83 -17.74 -14.61
CA ASP A 33 4.68 -16.46 -15.31
C ASP A 33 3.51 -15.65 -14.72
N ASP A 34 2.38 -16.28 -14.42
CA ASP A 34 1.23 -15.65 -13.77
C ASP A 34 1.58 -15.16 -12.35
N ALA A 35 2.32 -15.98 -11.59
CA ALA A 35 2.79 -15.60 -10.26
C ALA A 35 3.75 -14.41 -10.32
N LEU A 36 4.68 -14.39 -11.27
CA LEU A 36 5.62 -13.28 -11.50
C LEU A 36 4.90 -12.02 -11.99
N ALA A 37 3.92 -12.15 -12.90
CA ALA A 37 3.11 -11.04 -13.37
C ALA A 37 2.28 -10.40 -12.23
N SER A 38 1.93 -11.18 -11.20
CA SER A 38 1.24 -10.68 -10.01
C SER A 38 2.16 -9.91 -9.05
N LEU A 39 3.48 -10.06 -9.17
CA LEU A 39 4.46 -9.29 -8.40
C LEU A 39 4.55 -7.88 -8.99
N ASP A 40 3.83 -6.95 -8.38
CA ASP A 40 3.94 -5.52 -8.70
C ASP A 40 5.28 -4.98 -8.14
N ALA A 41 6.33 -5.07 -8.98
CA ALA A 41 7.67 -4.61 -8.63
C ALA A 41 7.77 -3.09 -8.42
N SER A 42 6.72 -2.35 -8.79
CA SER A 42 6.67 -0.88 -8.63
C SER A 42 6.21 -0.43 -7.25
N ASN A 43 5.76 -1.36 -6.39
CA ASN A 43 5.18 -1.03 -5.09
C ASN A 43 5.77 -1.83 -3.93
N VAL A 44 6.18 -1.13 -2.88
CA VAL A 44 6.45 -1.75 -1.58
C VAL A 44 5.15 -1.77 -0.78
N ARG A 45 4.68 -2.98 -0.46
CA ARG A 45 3.41 -3.20 0.26
C ARG A 45 3.63 -3.92 1.58
N VAL A 46 2.77 -3.63 2.54
CA VAL A 46 2.72 -4.31 3.84
C VAL A 46 1.33 -4.91 4.04
N LYS A 47 1.28 -6.18 4.44
CA LYS A 47 0.04 -6.82 4.87
C LYS A 47 -0.37 -6.26 6.23
N VAL A 48 -1.61 -5.78 6.30
CA VAL A 48 -2.13 -5.08 7.47
C VAL A 48 -3.46 -5.65 7.94
N ILE A 49 -3.81 -5.33 9.17
CA ILE A 49 -5.15 -5.50 9.75
C ILE A 49 -5.59 -4.18 10.37
N ASN A 50 -6.79 -3.74 10.04
CA ASN A 50 -7.36 -2.53 10.63
C ASN A 50 -7.76 -2.78 12.08
N ASN A 51 -7.13 -2.10 13.03
CA ASN A 51 -7.43 -2.18 14.46
C ASN A 51 -7.79 -0.80 15.05
N SER A 52 -8.44 0.06 14.24
CA SER A 52 -8.76 1.43 14.62
C SER A 52 -10.12 1.58 15.32
N GLY A 53 -10.92 0.53 15.39
CA GLY A 53 -12.31 0.59 15.88
C GLY A 53 -13.33 1.06 14.84
N SER A 54 -12.91 1.55 13.67
CA SER A 54 -13.76 2.06 12.60
C SER A 54 -13.27 1.63 11.22
N THR A 55 -14.07 1.85 10.18
CA THR A 55 -13.63 1.60 8.79
C THR A 55 -12.63 2.66 8.34
N ILE A 56 -11.49 2.22 7.81
CA ILE A 56 -10.53 3.07 7.11
C ILE A 56 -10.81 2.96 5.60
N GLY A 57 -11.12 4.08 4.94
CA GLY A 57 -11.38 4.11 3.49
C GLY A 57 -10.16 3.77 2.65
N ALA A 58 -10.34 3.66 1.33
CA ALA A 58 -9.24 3.56 0.38
C ALA A 58 -8.44 4.88 0.31
N ALA A 59 -7.17 4.79 -0.06
CA ALA A 59 -6.24 5.92 -0.16
C ALA A 59 -6.13 6.78 1.12
N LYS A 60 -6.41 6.19 2.29
CA LYS A 60 -6.27 6.87 3.58
C LYS A 60 -4.89 6.63 4.18
N PRO A 61 -4.28 7.69 4.75
CA PRO A 61 -3.01 7.58 5.43
C PRO A 61 -3.16 6.79 6.73
N VAL A 62 -2.20 5.92 7.01
CA VAL A 62 -2.22 5.07 8.20
C VAL A 62 -0.84 5.02 8.86
N TYR A 63 -0.84 4.65 10.15
CA TYR A 63 0.36 4.36 10.92
C TYR A 63 0.24 3.00 11.62
N ALA A 64 1.36 2.43 12.03
CA ALA A 64 1.40 1.15 12.73
C ALA A 64 1.08 1.33 14.22
N VAL A 65 0.18 0.50 14.76
CA VAL A 65 -0.18 0.48 16.19
C VAL A 65 0.23 -0.83 16.88
N GLY A 66 0.64 -1.85 16.13
CA GLY A 66 1.06 -3.14 16.65
C GLY A 66 1.30 -4.17 15.55
N HIS A 67 1.42 -5.44 15.96
CA HIS A 67 1.59 -6.57 15.04
C HIS A 67 0.88 -7.81 15.59
N THR A 68 0.18 -8.55 14.75
CA THR A 68 -0.50 -9.80 15.11
C THR A 68 -0.66 -10.70 13.88
N ASN A 69 -0.55 -12.02 14.08
CA ASN A 69 -0.78 -13.00 13.02
C ASN A 69 -0.08 -12.65 11.69
N ASN A 70 1.19 -12.28 11.76
CA ASN A 70 2.01 -11.90 10.60
C ASN A 70 1.47 -10.69 9.81
N LYS A 71 0.70 -9.80 10.45
CA LYS A 71 0.15 -8.57 9.88
C LYS A 71 0.39 -7.40 10.81
N THR A 72 0.69 -6.25 10.22
CA THR A 72 0.81 -4.99 10.96
C THR A 72 -0.57 -4.46 11.30
N GLN A 73 -0.84 -4.20 12.58
CA GLN A 73 -2.05 -3.50 13.01
C GLN A 73 -1.92 -2.03 12.68
N ILE A 74 -2.97 -1.46 12.10
CA ILE A 74 -2.97 -0.06 11.64
C ILE A 74 -4.15 0.74 12.21
N ALA A 75 -3.93 2.05 12.33
CA ALA A 75 -4.96 3.04 12.56
C ALA A 75 -4.78 4.24 11.62
N LEU A 76 -5.81 5.10 11.52
CA LEU A 76 -5.79 6.29 10.67
C LEU A 76 -4.72 7.27 11.15
N PHE A 77 -3.85 7.71 10.23
CA PHE A 77 -2.87 8.76 10.48
C PHE A 77 -3.51 10.13 10.25
N THR A 78 -3.30 11.08 11.18
CA THR A 78 -3.76 12.48 11.09
C THR A 78 -2.60 13.42 11.41
N SER A 79 -2.67 14.67 10.97
CA SER A 79 -1.62 15.67 11.25
C SER A 79 -1.53 16.05 12.73
N ASP A 80 -2.59 15.80 13.51
CA ASP A 80 -2.63 16.12 14.96
C ASP A 80 -1.97 15.06 15.84
N LEU A 81 -1.47 13.98 15.24
CA LEU A 81 -0.73 12.95 15.98
C LEU A 81 0.62 13.52 16.44
N SER A 82 0.63 14.07 17.64
CA SER A 82 1.77 14.77 18.24
C SER A 82 2.93 13.86 18.65
N ASP A 83 2.73 12.54 18.72
CA ASP A 83 3.66 11.65 19.39
C ASP A 83 4.29 10.65 18.42
N ASN A 84 5.38 11.04 17.78
CA ASN A 84 6.33 10.10 17.11
C ASN A 84 5.68 8.90 16.39
N LYS A 85 4.48 9.08 15.82
CA LYS A 85 3.78 8.06 15.06
C LYS A 85 4.12 8.26 13.58
N PRO A 86 5.06 7.49 13.04
CA PRO A 86 5.47 7.68 11.65
C PRO A 86 4.35 7.26 10.71
N PHE A 87 4.13 8.05 9.67
CA PHE A 87 3.33 7.64 8.51
C PHE A 87 3.87 6.33 7.94
N LEU A 88 3.00 5.32 7.80
CA LEU A 88 3.36 4.03 7.23
C LEU A 88 3.12 4.00 5.72
N GLY A 89 1.98 4.50 5.26
CA GLY A 89 1.60 4.46 3.85
C GLY A 89 0.11 4.76 3.65
N LEU A 90 -0.37 4.52 2.43
CA LEU A 90 -1.77 4.67 2.05
C LEU A 90 -2.44 3.30 1.89
N THR A 91 -3.68 3.17 2.37
CA THR A 91 -4.49 1.96 2.17
C THR A 91 -4.82 1.76 0.70
N LYS A 92 -4.65 0.54 0.18
CA LYS A 92 -5.00 0.20 -1.21
C LYS A 92 -6.52 0.14 -1.42
N THR A 93 -7.24 -0.38 -0.44
CA THR A 93 -8.70 -0.57 -0.47
C THR A 93 -9.31 -0.10 0.85
N SER A 94 -10.62 0.02 0.90
CA SER A 94 -11.34 0.25 2.15
C SER A 94 -11.26 -0.99 3.06
N LEU A 95 -10.98 -0.79 4.35
CA LEU A 95 -10.79 -1.84 5.34
C LEU A 95 -11.74 -1.60 6.52
N ALA A 96 -12.74 -2.46 6.69
CA ALA A 96 -13.56 -2.45 7.90
C ALA A 96 -12.70 -2.76 9.14
N ASN A 97 -13.18 -2.40 10.33
CA ASN A 97 -12.48 -2.76 11.57
C ASN A 97 -12.33 -4.29 11.68
N GLY A 98 -11.14 -4.77 11.99
CA GLY A 98 -10.78 -6.20 12.01
C GLY A 98 -10.47 -6.79 10.62
N ALA A 99 -10.71 -6.08 9.52
CA ALA A 99 -10.41 -6.58 8.19
C ALA A 99 -8.92 -6.49 7.85
N SER A 100 -8.46 -7.47 7.08
CA SER A 100 -7.09 -7.51 6.54
C SER A 100 -7.03 -6.91 5.15
N GLY A 101 -5.88 -6.35 4.79
CA GLY A 101 -5.63 -5.78 3.48
C GLY A 101 -4.17 -5.42 3.26
N GLU A 102 -3.93 -4.46 2.36
CA GLU A 102 -2.60 -3.99 2.01
C GLU A 102 -2.49 -2.47 2.13
N VAL A 103 -1.33 -2.03 2.55
CA VAL A 103 -0.89 -0.63 2.56
C VAL A 103 0.28 -0.49 1.60
N VAL A 104 0.20 0.48 0.71
CA VAL A 104 1.32 0.88 -0.15
C VAL A 104 2.20 1.84 0.65
N VAL A 105 3.43 1.41 0.92
CA VAL A 105 4.42 2.16 1.71
C VAL A 105 5.27 3.06 0.82
N ALA A 106 5.61 2.59 -0.36
CA ALA A 106 6.33 3.32 -1.39
C ALA A 106 5.93 2.81 -2.78
N GLY A 107 5.97 3.67 -3.77
CA GLY A 107 5.62 3.34 -5.15
C GLY A 107 4.34 4.03 -5.61
N VAL A 108 3.54 3.36 -6.41
CA VAL A 108 2.42 3.95 -7.15
C VAL A 108 1.08 3.42 -6.62
N LEU A 109 0.21 4.30 -6.17
CA LEU A 109 -1.18 3.99 -5.84
C LEU A 109 -2.09 4.48 -6.97
N THR A 110 -2.79 3.56 -7.62
CA THR A 110 -3.69 3.83 -8.76
C THR A 110 -5.15 3.76 -8.34
N ASN A 111 -6.05 4.23 -9.21
CA ASN A 111 -7.50 4.22 -9.02
C ASN A 111 -7.94 5.01 -7.78
N VAL A 112 -7.32 6.15 -7.56
CA VAL A 112 -7.64 7.09 -6.49
C VAL A 112 -8.37 8.30 -7.07
N ASN A 113 -9.33 8.84 -6.34
CA ASN A 113 -9.89 10.15 -6.68
C ASN A 113 -8.89 11.24 -6.31
N THR A 114 -8.29 11.85 -7.32
CA THR A 114 -7.32 12.95 -7.22
C THR A 114 -7.80 14.22 -7.92
N SER A 115 -9.09 14.31 -8.27
CA SER A 115 -9.64 15.42 -9.08
C SER A 115 -9.57 16.80 -8.40
N SER A 116 -9.38 16.85 -7.09
CA SER A 116 -9.17 18.08 -6.33
C SER A 116 -7.74 18.58 -6.32
N PHE A 117 -6.81 17.84 -6.94
CA PHE A 117 -5.39 18.17 -6.97
C PHE A 117 -4.88 18.31 -8.40
N SER A 118 -3.81 19.11 -8.57
CA SER A 118 -3.11 19.27 -9.85
C SER A 118 -2.01 18.22 -10.02
N VAL A 119 -1.68 17.87 -11.27
CA VAL A 119 -0.54 17.00 -11.55
C VAL A 119 0.77 17.66 -11.09
N GLY A 120 1.62 16.89 -10.42
CA GLY A 120 2.89 17.36 -9.84
C GLY A 120 2.75 17.99 -8.45
N GLU A 121 1.52 18.11 -7.93
CA GLU A 121 1.26 18.68 -6.62
C GLU A 121 1.69 17.74 -5.48
N LEU A 122 2.30 18.30 -4.44
CA LEU A 122 2.68 17.57 -3.25
C LEU A 122 1.47 17.33 -2.36
N LEU A 123 1.36 16.13 -1.82
CA LEU A 123 0.28 15.74 -0.92
C LEU A 123 0.76 15.65 0.52
N TYR A 124 -0.06 16.16 1.40
CA TYR A 124 0.08 16.16 2.85
C TYR A 124 -1.12 15.50 3.50
N VAL A 125 -1.12 15.38 4.82
CA VAL A 125 -2.25 14.84 5.60
C VAL A 125 -2.79 15.91 6.52
N ASP A 126 -4.11 16.11 6.51
CA ASP A 126 -4.78 17.04 7.41
C ASP A 126 -5.13 16.41 8.77
N SER A 127 -5.76 17.19 9.65
CA SER A 127 -6.21 16.76 10.99
C SER A 127 -7.34 15.73 10.94
N SER A 128 -8.04 15.59 9.81
CA SER A 128 -9.08 14.58 9.61
C SER A 128 -8.54 13.25 9.05
N GLY A 129 -7.24 13.17 8.72
CA GLY A 129 -6.66 12.03 8.00
C GLY A 129 -7.06 12.01 6.53
N SER A 130 -7.31 13.16 5.93
CA SER A 130 -7.52 13.30 4.49
C SER A 130 -6.28 13.83 3.80
N LEU A 131 -6.15 13.53 2.50
CA LEU A 131 -5.10 14.11 1.67
C LEU A 131 -5.42 15.58 1.40
N THR A 132 -4.40 16.42 1.44
CA THR A 132 -4.49 17.87 1.19
C THR A 132 -3.24 18.37 0.47
N ASP A 133 -3.38 19.46 -0.27
CA ASP A 133 -2.29 20.24 -0.89
C ASP A 133 -1.71 21.29 0.09
N THR A 134 -2.42 21.57 1.16
CA THR A 134 -1.96 22.49 2.20
C THR A 134 -0.75 21.93 2.93
N VAL A 135 0.33 22.71 2.98
CA VAL A 135 1.59 22.30 3.62
C VAL A 135 1.39 22.13 5.12
N ILE A 136 1.26 20.88 5.54
CA ILE A 136 1.15 20.48 6.96
C ILE A 136 2.13 19.33 7.19
N GLY A 137 3.20 19.57 7.92
CA GLY A 137 4.21 18.54 8.17
C GLY A 137 5.00 18.13 6.93
N GLY A 138 5.31 16.85 6.78
CA GLY A 138 6.04 16.31 5.65
C GLY A 138 5.13 15.86 4.51
N ALA A 139 5.53 16.13 3.25
CA ALA A 139 4.83 15.59 2.09
C ALA A 139 4.94 14.06 2.08
N ILE A 140 3.85 13.38 1.77
CA ILE A 140 3.75 11.92 1.74
C ILE A 140 3.75 11.35 0.31
N GLY A 141 3.53 12.21 -0.69
CA GLY A 141 3.49 11.79 -2.09
C GLY A 141 3.30 12.94 -3.05
N ILE A 142 3.16 12.60 -4.32
CA ILE A 142 2.97 13.53 -5.44
C ILE A 142 1.82 13.00 -6.30
N VAL A 143 0.98 13.88 -6.81
CA VAL A 143 -0.07 13.54 -7.78
C VAL A 143 0.57 13.34 -9.16
N ALA A 144 0.52 12.12 -9.67
CA ALA A 144 1.01 11.80 -11.02
C ALA A 144 -0.09 11.92 -12.09
N VAL A 145 -1.33 11.60 -11.73
CA VAL A 145 -2.49 11.76 -12.61
C VAL A 145 -3.64 12.34 -11.79
N SER A 146 -4.20 13.45 -12.23
CA SER A 146 -5.41 14.07 -11.66
C SER A 146 -6.65 13.52 -12.37
N ASN A 147 -7.46 12.73 -11.68
CA ASN A 147 -8.67 12.11 -12.24
C ASN A 147 -9.61 11.66 -11.11
N PRO A 148 -10.95 11.74 -11.28
CA PRO A 148 -11.90 11.34 -10.25
C PRO A 148 -11.97 9.83 -9.97
N THR A 149 -11.51 8.96 -10.91
CA THR A 149 -11.62 7.51 -10.78
C THR A 149 -10.31 6.76 -11.03
N THR A 150 -9.48 7.26 -11.94
CA THR A 150 -8.22 6.62 -12.36
C THR A 150 -6.99 7.45 -11.98
N GLY A 151 -7.13 8.33 -10.98
CA GLY A 151 -6.04 9.13 -10.47
C GLY A 151 -4.90 8.28 -9.90
N VAL A 152 -3.70 8.85 -9.92
CA VAL A 152 -2.47 8.17 -9.53
C VAL A 152 -1.68 9.04 -8.56
N ILE A 153 -1.26 8.43 -7.46
CA ILE A 153 -0.37 9.04 -6.47
C ILE A 153 0.94 8.24 -6.43
N VAL A 154 2.07 8.92 -6.53
CA VAL A 154 3.39 8.36 -6.23
C VAL A 154 3.70 8.61 -4.77
N ILE A 155 3.76 7.55 -3.97
CA ILE A 155 4.05 7.59 -2.54
C ILE A 155 5.57 7.55 -2.37
N GLN A 156 6.10 8.49 -1.61
CA GLN A 156 7.51 8.53 -1.26
C GLN A 156 7.69 7.93 0.14
N ALA A 157 8.48 6.88 0.24
CA ALA A 157 8.93 6.36 1.54
C ALA A 157 9.86 7.41 2.18
N LYS A 158 9.30 8.37 2.86
CA LYS A 158 10.10 9.27 3.72
C LYS A 158 10.14 8.69 5.12
N GLY A 159 11.33 8.28 5.53
CA GLY A 159 11.65 8.27 6.94
C GLY A 159 11.33 9.66 7.50
N ASN A 160 10.90 9.72 8.75
CA ASN A 160 10.46 10.91 9.49
C ASN A 160 11.57 11.98 9.63
N GLY A 161 12.15 12.39 8.51
CA GLY A 161 13.15 13.46 8.42
C GLY A 161 12.44 14.81 8.41
N THR A 162 12.46 15.49 9.51
CA THR A 162 12.12 16.91 9.66
C THR A 162 12.92 17.77 8.68
N TRP A 163 12.40 17.96 7.47
CA TRP A 163 12.91 18.98 6.55
C TRP A 163 12.41 20.38 6.92
N GLY A 164 11.70 20.51 8.04
CA GLY A 164 11.17 21.77 8.55
C GLY A 164 12.06 22.54 9.55
N ALA A 165 13.17 21.99 10.00
CA ALA A 165 13.97 22.58 11.10
C ALA A 165 15.11 23.51 10.65
N LEU A 166 15.27 23.84 9.38
CA LEU A 166 16.37 24.70 8.89
C LEU A 166 15.97 26.16 8.67
N LYS A 167 14.85 26.62 9.22
CA LYS A 167 14.44 28.03 9.13
C LYS A 167 14.43 28.80 10.45
N ALA A 168 14.92 28.24 11.53
CA ALA A 168 15.00 28.95 12.82
C ALA A 168 16.45 29.12 13.27
N GLY A 169 17.26 29.83 12.49
CA GLY A 169 18.66 30.01 12.89
C GLY A 169 19.46 31.00 12.05
N LEU A 170 18.84 32.08 11.56
CA LEU A 170 19.52 33.24 10.98
C LEU A 170 18.70 34.50 11.30
N ALA A 171 18.84 34.97 12.48
CA ALA A 171 18.59 36.37 12.88
C ALA A 171 19.82 36.88 13.54
#